data_c5196e2547783f505a59e7f1c1248e17
#
_entry.id   c5196e2547783f505a59e7f1c1248e17
#
_cell.length_a   1.000
_cell.length_b   1.000
_cell.length_c   1.000
_cell.angle_alpha   90.00
_cell.angle_beta   90.00
_cell.angle_gamma   90.00
#
_symmetry.space_group_name_H-M   'P 1'
#
loop_
_entity.id
_entity.type
_entity.pdbx_description
1 polymer ?
#
loop_
_entity_poly.entity_id
_entity_poly.type
_entity_poly.pdbx_seq_one_letter_code
_entity_poly.pdbx_strand_id
1 'polypeptide(L)'
;MQPFVFNALPGRVIFGSGTLSQVGDEIRGLGCGRALLLSTPEQKMEVEKLAGQLGDLAVGIYANATMHTPTDVTLQALQMFRQTKADCVVALGGGSTIGLAKAIALHTDAPQIVIPTTYAGSEATPIIGQTENGIKTTQKTLKVLPEVIVYDVDLTLGLPAQMSVTSGLNAIAHAVEALYAKDANPLISMLAEQGIA
;
A
#
# COMPACT_ATOMS: atom_id res chain seq x y z
N MET A 1 17.26 -3.19 30.61
CA MET A 1 16.79 -2.83 29.25
C MET A 1 17.95 -2.18 28.51
N GLN A 2 18.26 -2.61 27.32
CA GLN A 2 19.31 -1.97 26.52
C GLN A 2 18.80 -0.63 25.97
N PRO A 3 19.67 0.38 25.83
CA PRO A 3 19.29 1.63 25.17
C PRO A 3 18.80 1.37 23.74
N PHE A 4 17.73 2.05 23.32
CA PHE A 4 17.21 1.97 21.97
C PHE A 4 16.75 3.35 21.47
N VAL A 5 16.67 3.49 20.15
CA VAL A 5 16.06 4.64 19.49
C VAL A 5 14.88 4.12 18.66
N PHE A 6 13.72 4.66 18.90
CA PHE A 6 12.52 4.36 18.11
C PHE A 6 12.03 5.62 17.39
N ASN A 7 11.92 5.53 16.06
CA ASN A 7 11.30 6.57 15.24
C ASN A 7 9.95 6.05 14.76
N ALA A 8 8.87 6.63 15.25
CA ALA A 8 7.56 6.39 14.68
C ALA A 8 7.56 6.91 13.23
N LEU A 9 7.25 6.03 12.28
CA LEU A 9 7.14 6.43 10.89
C LEU A 9 5.86 7.26 10.71
N PRO A 10 5.90 8.39 9.98
CA PRO A 10 4.71 9.17 9.69
C PRO A 10 3.75 8.30 8.88
N GLY A 11 2.48 8.37 9.22
CA GLY A 11 1.42 7.66 8.51
C GLY A 11 0.07 7.95 9.16
N ARG A 12 -0.95 8.10 8.33
CA ARG A 12 -2.34 8.23 8.76
C ARG A 12 -3.06 6.91 8.46
N VAL A 13 -3.69 6.33 9.47
CA VAL A 13 -4.44 5.06 9.34
C VAL A 13 -5.91 5.33 9.59
N ILE A 14 -6.75 4.88 8.67
CA ILE A 14 -8.21 4.88 8.76
C ILE A 14 -8.62 3.41 8.75
N PHE A 15 -9.42 3.00 9.74
CA PHE A 15 -9.80 1.60 9.91
C PHE A 15 -11.30 1.47 10.20
N GLY A 16 -11.98 0.61 9.47
CA GLY A 16 -13.38 0.27 9.73
C GLY A 16 -14.12 -0.20 8.48
N SER A 17 -15.37 -0.63 8.65
CA SER A 17 -16.28 -0.96 7.55
C SER A 17 -16.73 0.32 6.84
N GLY A 18 -16.77 0.31 5.50
CA GLY A 18 -17.21 1.43 4.68
C GLY A 18 -16.27 2.64 4.63
N THR A 19 -15.04 2.50 5.15
CA THR A 19 -14.06 3.61 5.18
C THR A 19 -13.58 4.03 3.79
N LEU A 20 -13.85 3.22 2.76
CA LEU A 20 -13.59 3.57 1.36
C LEU A 20 -14.23 4.90 0.95
N SER A 21 -15.37 5.26 1.58
CA SER A 21 -16.06 6.52 1.35
C SER A 21 -15.25 7.77 1.74
N GLN A 22 -14.22 7.63 2.57
CA GLN A 22 -13.38 8.73 3.05
C GLN A 22 -12.21 9.05 2.10
N VAL A 23 -11.94 8.21 1.09
CA VAL A 23 -10.78 8.36 0.18
C VAL A 23 -10.77 9.71 -0.51
N GLY A 24 -11.93 10.24 -0.92
CA GLY A 24 -12.03 11.55 -1.54
C GLY A 24 -11.59 12.70 -0.62
N ASP A 25 -11.91 12.63 0.66
CA ASP A 25 -11.50 13.62 1.65
C ASP A 25 -10.01 13.50 1.98
N GLU A 26 -9.47 12.29 1.98
CA GLU A 26 -8.04 12.06 2.17
C GLU A 26 -7.21 12.60 1.00
N ILE A 27 -7.68 12.45 -0.26
CA ILE A 27 -7.04 13.05 -1.44
C ILE A 27 -6.94 14.58 -1.25
N ARG A 28 -8.06 15.22 -0.88
CA ARG A 28 -8.10 16.67 -0.61
C ARG A 28 -7.24 17.06 0.59
N GLY A 29 -7.23 16.25 1.63
CA GLY A 29 -6.43 16.46 2.85
C GLY A 29 -4.92 16.45 2.58
N LEU A 30 -4.47 15.70 1.58
CA LEU A 30 -3.09 15.72 1.07
C LEU A 30 -2.79 16.91 0.15
N GLY A 31 -3.77 17.79 -0.11
CA GLY A 31 -3.64 18.90 -1.04
C GLY A 31 -3.69 18.48 -2.51
N CYS A 32 -4.17 17.26 -2.80
CA CYS A 32 -4.25 16.68 -4.12
C CYS A 32 -5.66 16.81 -4.72
N GLY A 33 -5.75 16.73 -6.03
CA GLY A 33 -7.02 16.82 -6.75
C GLY A 33 -7.09 15.93 -7.99
N ARG A 34 -6.03 15.17 -8.29
CA ARG A 34 -5.92 14.41 -9.54
C ARG A 34 -5.29 13.03 -9.27
N ALA A 35 -6.10 12.10 -8.81
CA ALA A 35 -5.65 10.76 -8.42
C ALA A 35 -5.56 9.81 -9.63
N LEU A 36 -4.41 9.16 -9.81
CA LEU A 36 -4.31 7.95 -10.63
C LEU A 36 -4.63 6.73 -9.75
N LEU A 37 -5.67 5.99 -10.12
CA LEU A 37 -6.08 4.79 -9.40
C LEU A 37 -5.32 3.58 -9.94
N LEU A 38 -4.90 2.70 -9.02
CA LEU A 38 -4.12 1.51 -9.35
C LEU A 38 -4.84 0.26 -8.84
N SER A 39 -4.84 -0.81 -9.63
CA SER A 39 -5.27 -2.15 -9.22
C SER A 39 -4.58 -3.25 -10.03
N THR A 40 -4.80 -4.51 -9.66
CA THR A 40 -4.55 -5.63 -10.56
C THR A 40 -5.72 -5.80 -11.54
N PRO A 41 -5.56 -6.58 -12.64
CA PRO A 41 -6.66 -6.88 -13.55
C PRO A 41 -7.88 -7.51 -12.86
N GLU A 42 -7.65 -8.36 -11.85
CA GLU A 42 -8.69 -9.07 -11.09
C GLU A 42 -9.56 -8.10 -10.27
N GLN A 43 -8.98 -6.98 -9.83
CA GLN A 43 -9.65 -5.97 -8.99
C GLN A 43 -10.09 -4.74 -9.79
N LYS A 44 -10.14 -4.86 -11.13
CA LYS A 44 -10.52 -3.75 -12.01
C LYS A 44 -11.92 -3.22 -11.72
N MET A 45 -12.87 -4.10 -11.46
CA MET A 45 -14.25 -3.69 -11.16
C MET A 45 -14.37 -2.88 -9.87
N GLU A 46 -13.61 -3.25 -8.84
CA GLU A 46 -13.60 -2.54 -7.56
C GLU A 46 -13.01 -1.14 -7.71
N VAL A 47 -11.90 -1.03 -8.43
CA VAL A 47 -11.27 0.29 -8.65
C VAL A 47 -12.12 1.18 -9.57
N GLU A 48 -12.84 0.63 -10.53
CA GLU A 48 -13.80 1.38 -11.36
C GLU A 48 -14.98 1.92 -10.53
N LYS A 49 -15.50 1.13 -9.58
CA LYS A 49 -16.51 1.61 -8.61
C LYS A 49 -15.97 2.76 -7.76
N LEU A 50 -14.74 2.62 -7.24
CA LEU A 50 -14.10 3.68 -6.49
C LEU A 50 -13.92 4.94 -7.35
N ALA A 51 -13.49 4.81 -8.60
CA ALA A 51 -13.38 5.94 -9.53
C ALA A 51 -14.71 6.65 -9.73
N GLY A 52 -15.81 5.91 -9.87
CA GLY A 52 -17.16 6.47 -9.96
C GLY A 52 -17.57 7.25 -8.71
N GLN A 53 -17.17 6.80 -7.51
CA GLN A 53 -17.42 7.53 -6.26
C GLN A 53 -16.57 8.80 -6.13
N LEU A 54 -15.34 8.77 -6.62
CA LEU A 54 -14.40 9.89 -6.58
C LEU A 54 -14.72 10.99 -7.61
N GLY A 55 -15.43 10.63 -8.70
CA GLY A 55 -15.79 11.57 -9.76
C GLY A 55 -14.56 12.26 -10.37
N ASP A 56 -14.56 13.59 -10.41
CA ASP A 56 -13.49 14.39 -11.03
C ASP A 56 -12.11 14.24 -10.35
N LEU A 57 -12.05 13.70 -9.14
CA LEU A 57 -10.77 13.41 -8.48
C LEU A 57 -10.04 12.25 -9.16
N ALA A 58 -10.76 11.31 -9.80
CA ALA A 58 -10.17 10.16 -10.48
C ALA A 58 -9.84 10.53 -11.93
N VAL A 59 -8.57 10.78 -12.23
CA VAL A 59 -8.14 11.23 -13.57
C VAL A 59 -7.69 10.09 -14.48
N GLY A 60 -7.60 8.88 -13.97
CA GLY A 60 -7.26 7.68 -14.73
C GLY A 60 -7.22 6.43 -13.87
N ILE A 61 -7.27 5.27 -14.52
CA ILE A 61 -7.16 3.95 -13.89
C ILE A 61 -6.06 3.16 -14.60
N TYR A 62 -5.10 2.64 -13.85
CA TYR A 62 -4.12 1.68 -14.33
C TYR A 62 -4.33 0.35 -13.61
N ALA A 63 -4.98 -0.60 -14.29
CA ALA A 63 -5.40 -1.88 -13.72
C ALA A 63 -4.50 -3.06 -14.17
N ASN A 64 -3.18 -2.84 -14.28
CA ASN A 64 -2.22 -3.86 -14.69
C ASN A 64 -1.08 -4.04 -13.68
N ALA A 65 -1.32 -3.76 -12.41
CA ALA A 65 -0.35 -4.07 -11.37
C ALA A 65 -0.10 -5.58 -11.31
N THR A 66 1.16 -5.97 -11.24
CA THR A 66 1.57 -7.37 -11.23
C THR A 66 2.55 -7.67 -10.10
N MET A 67 2.69 -8.96 -9.79
CA MET A 67 3.57 -9.45 -8.74
C MET A 67 5.03 -9.02 -9.00
N HIS A 68 5.75 -8.70 -7.92
CA HIS A 68 7.18 -8.31 -7.94
C HIS A 68 7.49 -6.96 -8.59
N THR A 69 6.49 -6.16 -8.91
CA THR A 69 6.65 -4.79 -9.43
C THR A 69 7.69 -4.71 -10.55
N PRO A 70 7.43 -5.31 -11.73
CA PRO A 70 8.35 -5.27 -12.85
C PRO A 70 8.56 -3.82 -13.33
N THR A 71 9.77 -3.52 -13.80
CA THR A 71 10.11 -2.15 -14.21
C THR A 71 9.36 -1.69 -15.46
N ASP A 72 9.04 -2.58 -16.38
CA ASP A 72 8.22 -2.28 -17.57
C ASP A 72 6.79 -1.87 -17.20
N VAL A 73 6.15 -2.57 -16.26
CA VAL A 73 4.84 -2.22 -15.69
C VAL A 73 4.91 -0.87 -14.99
N THR A 74 5.98 -0.62 -14.23
CA THR A 74 6.21 0.67 -13.57
C THR A 74 6.34 1.81 -14.59
N LEU A 75 7.08 1.61 -15.68
CA LEU A 75 7.25 2.64 -16.73
C LEU A 75 5.93 2.98 -17.42
N GLN A 76 5.09 1.98 -17.72
CA GLN A 76 3.75 2.22 -18.29
C GLN A 76 2.86 3.01 -17.33
N ALA A 77 2.85 2.66 -16.05
CA ALA A 77 2.08 3.38 -15.03
C ALA A 77 2.59 4.83 -14.85
N LEU A 78 3.90 5.05 -14.86
CA LEU A 78 4.51 6.39 -14.83
C LEU A 78 4.15 7.22 -16.07
N GLN A 79 4.09 6.61 -17.25
CA GLN A 79 3.64 7.28 -18.46
C GLN A 79 2.19 7.75 -18.31
N MET A 80 1.28 6.90 -17.82
CA MET A 80 -0.11 7.28 -17.56
C MET A 80 -0.22 8.36 -16.49
N PHE A 81 0.54 8.27 -15.40
CA PHE A 81 0.59 9.27 -14.33
C PHE A 81 0.91 10.67 -14.90
N ARG A 82 1.91 10.75 -15.78
CA ARG A 82 2.31 12.02 -16.43
C ARG A 82 1.27 12.50 -17.43
N GLN A 83 0.72 11.61 -18.27
CA GLN A 83 -0.28 11.95 -19.30
C GLN A 83 -1.57 12.49 -18.68
N THR A 84 -2.03 11.90 -17.59
CA THR A 84 -3.22 12.33 -16.87
C THR A 84 -2.95 13.54 -15.97
N LYS A 85 -1.69 13.98 -15.85
CA LYS A 85 -1.26 15.02 -14.90
C LYS A 85 -1.74 14.71 -13.48
N ALA A 86 -1.67 13.45 -13.08
CA ALA A 86 -2.00 13.04 -11.73
C ALA A 86 -1.01 13.66 -10.73
N ASP A 87 -1.50 14.00 -9.54
CA ASP A 87 -0.71 14.58 -8.44
C ASP A 87 -0.60 13.65 -7.23
N CYS A 88 -1.36 12.56 -7.22
CA CYS A 88 -1.27 11.49 -6.23
C CYS A 88 -1.66 10.14 -6.84
N VAL A 89 -1.41 9.05 -6.10
CA VAL A 89 -1.86 7.71 -6.45
C VAL A 89 -2.78 7.14 -5.38
N VAL A 90 -3.80 6.39 -5.82
CA VAL A 90 -4.70 5.62 -4.96
C VAL A 90 -4.59 4.17 -5.36
N ALA A 91 -4.04 3.34 -4.49
CA ALA A 91 -3.79 1.91 -4.76
C ALA A 91 -4.81 1.03 -4.03
N LEU A 92 -5.74 0.43 -4.77
CA LEU A 92 -6.70 -0.53 -4.23
C LEU A 92 -6.24 -1.94 -4.58
N GLY A 93 -5.79 -2.70 -3.58
CA GLY A 93 -5.33 -4.06 -3.80
C GLY A 93 -4.34 -4.59 -2.77
N GLY A 94 -3.75 -5.73 -3.08
CA GLY A 94 -2.72 -6.36 -2.27
C GLY A 94 -1.31 -5.82 -2.55
N GLY A 95 -0.30 -6.58 -2.13
CA GLY A 95 1.11 -6.19 -2.22
C GLY A 95 1.59 -5.80 -3.61
N SER A 96 1.03 -6.37 -4.70
CA SER A 96 1.38 -6.01 -6.08
C SER A 96 0.98 -4.57 -6.42
N THR A 97 -0.24 -4.19 -6.05
CA THR A 97 -0.78 -2.85 -6.31
C THR A 97 -0.07 -1.80 -5.46
N ILE A 98 0.16 -2.11 -4.18
CA ILE A 98 0.90 -1.25 -3.25
C ILE A 98 2.35 -1.08 -3.72
N GLY A 99 2.98 -2.16 -4.20
CA GLY A 99 4.32 -2.12 -4.78
C GLY A 99 4.40 -1.15 -5.97
N LEU A 100 3.39 -1.17 -6.85
CA LEU A 100 3.34 -0.25 -7.99
C LEU A 100 3.16 1.22 -7.54
N ALA A 101 2.32 1.49 -6.53
CA ALA A 101 2.18 2.84 -5.96
C ALA A 101 3.52 3.34 -5.43
N LYS A 102 4.22 2.51 -4.65
CA LYS A 102 5.57 2.81 -4.15
C LYS A 102 6.57 3.07 -5.27
N ALA A 103 6.50 2.30 -6.36
CA ALA A 103 7.38 2.51 -7.51
C ALA A 103 7.11 3.87 -8.19
N ILE A 104 5.85 4.27 -8.34
CA ILE A 104 5.51 5.60 -8.86
C ILE A 104 6.03 6.68 -7.91
N ALA A 105 5.78 6.56 -6.61
CA ALA A 105 6.24 7.52 -5.61
C ALA A 105 7.78 7.63 -5.56
N LEU A 106 8.49 6.52 -5.73
CA LEU A 106 9.96 6.54 -5.80
C LEU A 106 10.48 7.47 -6.89
N HIS A 107 9.79 7.53 -8.04
CA HIS A 107 10.20 8.31 -9.21
C HIS A 107 9.59 9.72 -9.27
N THR A 108 8.48 9.98 -8.55
CA THR A 108 7.72 11.24 -8.67
C THR A 108 7.60 12.00 -7.37
N ASP A 109 7.85 11.35 -6.23
CA ASP A 109 7.56 11.85 -4.88
C ASP A 109 6.07 12.15 -4.65
N ALA A 110 5.18 11.53 -5.46
CA ALA A 110 3.74 11.72 -5.37
C ALA A 110 3.17 11.08 -4.10
N PRO A 111 2.27 11.76 -3.39
CA PRO A 111 1.56 11.19 -2.25
C PRO A 111 0.79 9.93 -2.61
N GLN A 112 0.72 8.99 -1.66
CA GLN A 112 0.11 7.68 -1.82
C GLN A 112 -1.01 7.49 -0.81
N ILE A 113 -2.18 7.09 -1.28
CA ILE A 113 -3.26 6.52 -0.47
C ILE A 113 -3.35 5.06 -0.85
N VAL A 114 -3.18 4.16 0.12
CA VAL A 114 -3.25 2.72 -0.12
C VAL A 114 -4.45 2.11 0.59
N ILE A 115 -5.13 1.21 -0.10
CA ILE A 115 -6.34 0.52 0.35
C ILE A 115 -6.07 -0.98 0.25
N PRO A 116 -5.48 -1.58 1.31
CA PRO A 116 -5.11 -2.99 1.29
C PRO A 116 -6.33 -3.91 1.25
N THR A 117 -6.27 -4.94 0.42
CA THR A 117 -7.27 -6.02 0.33
C THR A 117 -6.71 -7.37 0.76
N THR A 118 -5.46 -7.40 1.26
CA THR A 118 -4.76 -8.58 1.79
C THR A 118 -3.98 -8.19 3.05
N TYR A 119 -3.46 -9.16 3.80
CA TYR A 119 -2.73 -8.94 5.04
C TYR A 119 -1.19 -8.88 4.81
N ALA A 120 -0.75 -8.33 3.68
CA ALA A 120 0.67 -8.36 3.29
C ALA A 120 1.59 -7.44 4.12
N GLY A 121 1.06 -6.35 4.70
CA GLY A 121 1.79 -5.42 5.57
C GLY A 121 2.75 -4.46 4.84
N SER A 122 2.89 -4.57 3.53
CA SER A 122 3.78 -3.71 2.72
C SER A 122 3.43 -2.23 2.83
N GLU A 123 2.16 -1.92 3.04
CA GLU A 123 1.61 -0.56 3.18
C GLU A 123 2.21 0.21 4.36
N ALA A 124 2.62 -0.49 5.41
CA ALA A 124 3.16 0.13 6.62
C ALA A 124 4.70 0.25 6.62
N THR A 125 5.36 0.03 5.48
CA THR A 125 6.82 -0.04 5.42
C THR A 125 7.42 0.98 4.43
N PRO A 126 8.60 1.58 4.72
CA PRO A 126 9.35 2.40 3.79
C PRO A 126 10.25 1.53 2.88
N ILE A 127 9.79 0.34 2.49
CA ILE A 127 10.56 -0.63 1.71
C ILE A 127 9.83 -0.92 0.41
N ILE A 128 10.58 -0.92 -0.69
CA ILE A 128 10.11 -1.35 -2.01
C ILE A 128 11.03 -2.44 -2.56
N GLY A 129 10.42 -3.49 -3.13
CA GLY A 129 11.11 -4.48 -3.96
C GLY A 129 10.70 -4.29 -5.42
N GLN A 130 11.67 -4.21 -6.31
CA GLN A 130 11.46 -4.13 -7.76
C GLN A 130 12.22 -5.24 -8.47
N THR A 131 11.69 -5.70 -9.59
CA THR A 131 12.36 -6.72 -10.41
C THR A 131 12.69 -6.14 -11.78
N GLU A 132 13.97 -6.16 -12.13
CA GLU A 132 14.48 -5.77 -13.43
C GLU A 132 15.32 -6.93 -14.01
N ASN A 133 15.01 -7.35 -15.23
CA ASN A 133 15.70 -8.46 -15.90
C ASN A 133 15.81 -9.74 -15.05
N GLY A 134 14.76 -10.04 -14.27
CA GLY A 134 14.73 -11.20 -13.37
C GLY A 134 15.51 -11.02 -12.05
N ILE A 135 16.16 -9.89 -11.84
CA ILE A 135 16.90 -9.58 -10.61
C ILE A 135 16.02 -8.72 -9.71
N LYS A 136 15.73 -9.22 -8.49
CA LYS A 136 15.00 -8.47 -7.48
C LYS A 136 15.96 -7.61 -6.66
N THR A 137 15.68 -6.32 -6.62
CA THR A 137 16.36 -5.35 -5.75
C THR A 137 15.42 -4.85 -4.67
N THR A 138 15.96 -4.52 -3.50
CA THR A 138 15.18 -3.97 -2.39
C THR A 138 15.81 -2.66 -1.95
N GLN A 139 14.97 -1.63 -1.80
CA GLN A 139 15.40 -0.30 -1.37
C GLN A 139 14.55 0.16 -0.18
N LYS A 140 15.18 0.86 0.78
CA LYS A 140 14.52 1.50 1.93
C LYS A 140 14.63 3.02 1.78
N THR A 141 13.48 3.70 1.72
CA THR A 141 13.39 5.17 1.65
C THR A 141 12.01 5.64 2.10
N LEU A 142 11.94 6.78 2.77
CA LEU A 142 10.67 7.37 3.21
C LEU A 142 9.77 7.79 2.04
N LYS A 143 10.32 8.06 0.85
CA LYS A 143 9.53 8.38 -0.35
C LYS A 143 8.50 7.31 -0.73
N VAL A 144 8.73 6.06 -0.34
CA VAL A 144 7.84 4.95 -0.66
C VAL A 144 6.95 4.54 0.51
N LEU A 145 7.01 5.26 1.62
CA LEU A 145 6.07 5.07 2.73
C LEU A 145 4.76 5.77 2.40
N PRO A 146 3.64 5.06 2.28
CA PRO A 146 2.35 5.70 2.02
C PRO A 146 1.97 6.70 3.11
N GLU A 147 1.42 7.84 2.72
CA GLU A 147 0.95 8.89 3.63
C GLU A 147 -0.34 8.48 4.33
N VAL A 148 -1.23 7.77 3.61
CA VAL A 148 -2.53 7.34 4.14
C VAL A 148 -2.75 5.87 3.82
N ILE A 149 -3.18 5.14 4.85
CA ILE A 149 -3.62 3.73 4.73
C ILE A 149 -5.10 3.68 5.11
N VAL A 150 -5.94 3.16 4.23
CA VAL A 150 -7.37 2.97 4.44
C VAL A 150 -7.66 1.47 4.52
N TYR A 151 -7.87 0.96 5.71
CA TYR A 151 -8.28 -0.42 5.94
C TYR A 151 -9.81 -0.48 5.97
N ASP A 152 -10.42 -0.69 4.79
CA ASP A 152 -11.83 -1.04 4.70
C ASP A 152 -11.97 -2.56 4.82
N VAL A 153 -12.43 -3.00 6.00
CA VAL A 153 -12.47 -4.42 6.33
C VAL A 153 -13.42 -5.21 5.41
N ASP A 154 -14.41 -4.56 4.83
CA ASP A 154 -15.36 -5.20 3.91
C ASP A 154 -14.68 -5.69 2.63
N LEU A 155 -13.57 -5.06 2.21
CA LEU A 155 -12.80 -5.47 1.03
C LEU A 155 -12.02 -6.76 1.23
N THR A 156 -11.83 -7.19 2.48
CA THR A 156 -11.12 -8.45 2.79
C THR A 156 -12.06 -9.64 2.89
N LEU A 157 -13.38 -9.43 3.00
CA LEU A 157 -14.37 -10.50 3.15
C LEU A 157 -14.46 -11.42 1.92
N GLY A 158 -14.12 -10.89 0.73
CA GLY A 158 -14.06 -11.65 -0.53
C GLY A 158 -12.75 -12.42 -0.75
N LEU A 159 -11.78 -12.29 0.17
CA LEU A 159 -10.48 -12.97 0.02
C LEU A 159 -10.67 -14.49 0.13
N PRO A 160 -10.15 -15.31 -0.82
CA PRO A 160 -10.25 -16.76 -0.72
C PRO A 160 -9.69 -17.28 0.60
N ALA A 161 -10.37 -18.26 1.22
CA ALA A 161 -10.00 -18.76 2.55
C ALA A 161 -8.54 -19.19 2.64
N GLN A 162 -8.01 -19.86 1.60
CA GLN A 162 -6.60 -20.25 1.56
C GLN A 162 -5.67 -19.03 1.60
N MET A 163 -5.99 -17.96 0.87
CA MET A 163 -5.22 -16.71 0.89
C MET A 163 -5.32 -16.01 2.24
N SER A 164 -6.50 -15.99 2.85
CA SER A 164 -6.68 -15.43 4.20
C SER A 164 -5.82 -16.15 5.23
N VAL A 165 -5.81 -17.49 5.20
CA VAL A 165 -5.01 -18.30 6.12
C VAL A 165 -3.51 -18.07 5.89
N THR A 166 -3.03 -18.17 4.65
CA THR A 166 -1.59 -18.02 4.37
C THR A 166 -1.11 -16.60 4.65
N SER A 167 -1.89 -15.58 4.31
CA SER A 167 -1.55 -14.18 4.57
C SER A 167 -1.60 -13.85 6.06
N GLY A 168 -2.59 -14.37 6.79
CA GLY A 168 -2.70 -14.20 8.24
C GLY A 168 -1.54 -14.88 8.98
N LEU A 169 -1.20 -16.13 8.63
CA LEU A 169 -0.04 -16.81 9.20
C LEU A 169 1.27 -16.06 8.92
N ASN A 170 1.40 -15.48 7.73
CA ASN A 170 2.56 -14.65 7.41
C ASN A 170 2.63 -13.37 8.27
N ALA A 171 1.49 -12.74 8.56
CA ALA A 171 1.43 -11.59 9.48
C ALA A 171 1.87 -11.98 10.90
N ILE A 172 1.41 -13.13 11.41
CA ILE A 172 1.85 -13.68 12.70
C ILE A 172 3.37 -13.95 12.68
N ALA A 173 3.88 -14.55 11.59
CA ALA A 173 5.32 -14.82 11.46
C ALA A 173 6.15 -13.54 11.53
N HIS A 174 5.74 -12.46 10.88
CA HIS A 174 6.40 -11.16 10.97
C HIS A 174 6.34 -10.57 12.38
N ALA A 175 5.23 -10.71 13.09
CA ALA A 175 5.12 -10.29 14.47
C ALA A 175 6.07 -11.09 15.38
N VAL A 176 6.17 -12.40 15.17
CA VAL A 176 7.14 -13.26 15.91
C VAL A 176 8.59 -12.85 15.61
N GLU A 177 8.94 -12.62 14.34
CA GLU A 177 10.28 -12.12 13.96
C GLU A 177 10.60 -10.79 14.63
N ALA A 178 9.64 -9.89 14.77
CA ALA A 178 9.85 -8.60 15.41
C ALA A 178 10.24 -8.70 16.89
N LEU A 179 9.85 -9.77 17.60
CA LEU A 179 10.19 -9.99 19.00
C LEU A 179 11.68 -10.28 19.22
N TYR A 180 12.35 -10.90 18.25
CA TYR A 180 13.78 -11.25 18.34
C TYR A 180 14.66 -10.54 17.31
N ALA A 181 14.11 -9.56 16.58
CA ALA A 181 14.86 -8.76 15.62
C ALA A 181 16.01 -8.02 16.33
N LYS A 182 17.11 -7.77 15.61
CA LYS A 182 18.27 -7.04 16.15
C LYS A 182 17.90 -5.69 16.75
N ASP A 183 16.90 -5.00 16.17
CA ASP A 183 16.43 -3.68 16.58
C ASP A 183 15.14 -3.77 17.42
N ALA A 184 14.84 -4.97 17.99
CA ALA A 184 13.69 -5.17 18.87
C ALA A 184 13.74 -4.21 20.06
N ASN A 185 12.59 -3.68 20.43
CA ASN A 185 12.44 -2.78 21.57
C ASN A 185 11.05 -2.96 22.21
N PRO A 186 10.81 -2.49 23.43
CA PRO A 186 9.57 -2.73 24.16
C PRO A 186 8.30 -2.26 23.44
N LEU A 187 8.38 -1.18 22.65
CA LEU A 187 7.22 -0.67 21.89
C LEU A 187 6.84 -1.64 20.77
N ILE A 188 7.82 -2.11 20.02
CA ILE A 188 7.61 -3.10 18.96
C ILE A 188 7.17 -4.44 19.54
N SER A 189 7.76 -4.88 20.66
CA SER A 189 7.36 -6.13 21.32
C SER A 189 5.89 -6.10 21.73
N MET A 190 5.42 -5.00 22.32
CA MET A 190 4.01 -4.81 22.70
C MET A 190 3.08 -4.90 21.49
N LEU A 191 3.44 -4.23 20.37
CA LEU A 191 2.65 -4.28 19.13
C LEU A 191 2.67 -5.70 18.52
N ALA A 192 3.81 -6.37 18.53
CA ALA A 192 3.95 -7.73 18.02
C ALA A 192 3.12 -8.75 18.83
N GLU A 193 3.12 -8.65 20.15
CA GLU A 193 2.30 -9.49 21.03
C GLU A 193 0.81 -9.32 20.75
N GLN A 194 0.35 -8.08 20.53
CA GLN A 194 -1.03 -7.81 20.15
C GLN A 194 -1.36 -8.34 18.74
N GLY A 195 -0.39 -8.32 17.82
CA GLY A 195 -0.57 -8.84 16.46
C GLY A 195 -0.55 -10.37 16.37
N ILE A 196 -0.07 -11.08 17.41
CA ILE A 196 -0.09 -12.55 17.50
C ILE A 196 -1.39 -13.04 18.14
N ALA A 197 -1.98 -12.30 19.06
CA ALA A 197 -3.18 -12.67 19.83
C ALA A 197 -4.44 -12.63 18.98
#